data_536ebf97369cebecfd177e128ce6c708
#
_entry.id   536ebf97369cebecfd177e128ce6c708
#
_cell.length_a   1.000
_cell.length_b   1.000
_cell.length_c   1.000
_cell.angle_alpha   90.00
_cell.angle_beta   90.00
_cell.angle_gamma   90.00
#
_symmetry.space_group_name_H-M   'P 1'
#
loop_
_entity.id
_entity.type
_entity.pdbx_description
1 polymer ?
#
loop_
_entity_poly.entity_id
_entity_poly.type
_entity_poly.pdbx_seq_one_letter_code
_entity_poly.pdbx_strand_id
1 'polypeptide(L)'
;MASNTQLKAKISTQPGAVRALTDTSYGDTFATLIKGATQRIDLAMFLFKTNPARDNKPAGLVKDLVAARQRGVEVRVILEYSSHDPALNQANQETAQALRKGGVTVFFDSPSRTTHAKLAVIDRRYCLVGSHNLTQSALKYNHEFSLLLDNPALAEEILAYMETILK
;
A
#
# COMPACT_ATOMS: atom_id res chain seq x y z
N MET A 1 -4.84 -14.50 -18.88
CA MET A 1 -4.69 -13.25 -18.10
C MET A 1 -5.98 -12.44 -18.24
N ALA A 2 -6.66 -12.12 -17.13
CA ALA A 2 -7.86 -11.27 -17.20
C ALA A 2 -7.49 -9.89 -17.74
N SER A 3 -8.29 -9.35 -18.67
CA SER A 3 -8.05 -8.02 -19.23
C SER A 3 -8.18 -6.94 -18.14
N ASN A 4 -7.49 -5.81 -18.30
CA ASN A 4 -7.53 -4.66 -17.37
C ASN A 4 -8.99 -4.18 -17.13
N THR A 5 -9.88 -4.39 -18.09
CA THR A 5 -11.31 -4.08 -18.02
C THR A 5 -12.06 -5.04 -17.10
N GLN A 6 -11.69 -6.32 -17.07
CA GLN A 6 -12.30 -7.32 -16.18
C GLN A 6 -11.85 -7.16 -14.72
N LEU A 7 -10.61 -6.71 -14.48
CA LEU A 7 -10.11 -6.35 -13.15
C LEU A 7 -10.83 -5.10 -12.61
N LYS A 8 -11.02 -4.08 -13.44
CA LYS A 8 -11.80 -2.87 -13.08
C LYS A 8 -13.27 -3.19 -12.77
N ALA A 9 -13.91 -4.13 -13.48
CA ALA A 9 -15.28 -4.54 -13.22
C ALA A 9 -15.47 -5.23 -11.84
N LYS A 10 -14.43 -5.86 -11.29
CA LYS A 10 -14.48 -6.49 -9.95
C LYS A 10 -14.40 -5.49 -8.78
N ILE A 11 -13.93 -4.27 -9.03
CA ILE A 11 -13.81 -3.19 -8.03
C ILE A 11 -14.62 -1.96 -8.47
N SER A 12 -15.52 -2.12 -9.43
CA SER A 12 -16.39 -1.01 -9.84
C SER A 12 -17.18 -0.50 -8.64
N THR A 13 -16.62 0.54 -8.01
CA THR A 13 -17.31 1.40 -7.08
C THR A 13 -17.85 2.58 -7.86
N GLN A 14 -19.04 3.04 -7.51
CA GLN A 14 -19.51 4.32 -8.04
C GLN A 14 -18.75 5.47 -7.34
N PRO A 15 -18.49 6.60 -8.01
CA PRO A 15 -17.89 7.76 -7.37
C PRO A 15 -18.59 8.09 -6.04
N GLY A 16 -17.83 8.23 -4.96
CA GLY A 16 -18.35 8.40 -3.61
C GLY A 16 -18.69 7.13 -2.85
N ALA A 17 -18.56 5.94 -3.47
CA ALA A 17 -18.78 4.67 -2.78
C ALA A 17 -17.72 4.41 -1.72
N VAL A 18 -18.18 3.90 -0.58
CA VAL A 18 -17.35 3.44 0.54
C VAL A 18 -17.60 1.96 0.76
N ARG A 19 -16.53 1.17 0.85
CA ARG A 19 -16.61 -0.26 1.10
C ARG A 19 -15.75 -0.64 2.30
N ALA A 20 -16.32 -1.39 3.24
CA ALA A 20 -15.56 -2.00 4.33
C ALA A 20 -14.68 -3.14 3.80
N LEU A 21 -13.45 -3.16 4.26
CA LEU A 21 -12.47 -4.23 4.02
C LEU A 21 -12.05 -4.80 5.38
N THR A 22 -12.55 -5.98 5.67
CA THR A 22 -12.26 -6.68 6.92
C THR A 22 -11.23 -7.78 6.69
N ASP A 23 -10.33 -7.95 7.62
CA ASP A 23 -9.41 -9.10 7.70
C ASP A 23 -8.72 -9.39 6.35
N THR A 24 -8.90 -10.59 5.81
CA THR A 24 -8.23 -11.02 4.57
C THR A 24 -8.70 -10.29 3.31
N SER A 25 -9.88 -9.67 3.33
CA SER A 25 -10.45 -9.00 2.15
C SER A 25 -9.64 -7.77 1.71
N TYR A 26 -8.92 -7.13 2.63
CA TYR A 26 -8.04 -6.00 2.34
C TYR A 26 -6.92 -6.40 1.38
N GLY A 27 -6.16 -7.46 1.70
CA GLY A 27 -5.01 -7.89 0.90
C GLY A 27 -5.39 -8.23 -0.54
N ASP A 28 -6.49 -8.96 -0.73
CA ASP A 28 -6.96 -9.36 -2.06
C ASP A 28 -7.48 -8.16 -2.88
N THR A 29 -8.18 -7.23 -2.22
CA THR A 29 -8.65 -5.99 -2.85
C THR A 29 -7.47 -5.10 -3.23
N PHE A 30 -6.51 -4.92 -2.34
CA PHE A 30 -5.32 -4.11 -2.61
C PHE A 30 -4.49 -4.68 -3.76
N ALA A 31 -4.23 -5.99 -3.77
CA ALA A 31 -3.55 -6.65 -4.89
C ALA A 31 -4.27 -6.42 -6.23
N THR A 32 -5.61 -6.46 -6.22
CA THR A 32 -6.42 -6.21 -7.42
C THR A 32 -6.30 -4.75 -7.89
N LEU A 33 -6.31 -3.78 -6.96
CA LEU A 33 -6.11 -2.36 -7.28
C LEU A 33 -4.72 -2.10 -7.88
N ILE A 34 -3.66 -2.66 -7.27
CA ILE A 34 -2.28 -2.54 -7.79
C ILE A 34 -2.17 -3.08 -9.22
N LYS A 35 -2.76 -4.26 -9.48
CA LYS A 35 -2.76 -4.88 -10.82
C LYS A 35 -3.54 -4.05 -11.84
N GLY A 36 -4.59 -3.37 -11.40
CA GLY A 36 -5.42 -2.50 -12.24
C GLY A 36 -4.90 -1.07 -12.40
N ALA A 37 -3.91 -0.66 -11.62
CA ALA A 37 -3.35 0.69 -11.65
C ALA A 37 -2.73 1.03 -13.01
N THR A 38 -2.99 2.27 -13.46
CA THR A 38 -2.56 2.76 -14.78
C THR A 38 -1.72 4.04 -14.73
N GLN A 39 -1.76 4.78 -13.62
CA GLN A 39 -1.08 6.07 -13.49
C GLN A 39 -0.10 6.08 -12.32
N ARG A 40 -0.63 5.91 -11.10
CA ARG A 40 0.15 6.14 -9.89
C ARG A 40 -0.33 5.29 -8.71
N ILE A 41 0.61 4.87 -7.87
CA ILE A 41 0.37 4.22 -6.58
C ILE A 41 1.23 4.92 -5.53
N ASP A 42 0.61 5.44 -4.49
CA ASP A 42 1.27 6.04 -3.33
C ASP A 42 0.89 5.29 -2.05
N LEU A 43 1.89 4.94 -1.26
CA LEU A 43 1.72 4.28 0.03
C LEU A 43 2.40 5.09 1.14
N ALA A 44 1.74 5.18 2.30
CA ALA A 44 2.39 5.54 3.56
C ALA A 44 2.04 4.47 4.59
N MET A 45 3.07 3.80 5.14
CA MET A 45 2.88 2.58 5.89
C MET A 45 3.80 2.51 7.11
N PHE A 46 3.22 2.24 8.28
CA PHE A 46 3.98 2.01 9.50
C PHE A 46 4.87 0.78 9.39
N LEU A 47 4.33 -0.36 8.95
CA LEU A 47 5.09 -1.60 8.83
C LEU A 47 4.75 -2.35 7.54
N PHE A 48 5.76 -2.57 6.72
CA PHE A 48 5.69 -3.42 5.54
C PHE A 48 6.76 -4.51 5.67
N LYS A 49 6.35 -5.65 6.21
CA LYS A 49 7.26 -6.76 6.54
C LYS A 49 7.01 -7.96 5.66
N THR A 50 7.99 -8.30 4.84
CA THR A 50 8.04 -9.55 4.07
C THR A 50 8.76 -10.65 4.85
N ASN A 51 8.55 -11.89 4.44
CA ASN A 51 9.35 -13.02 4.87
C ASN A 51 9.53 -14.01 3.69
N PRO A 52 10.49 -14.95 3.77
CA PRO A 52 10.78 -15.88 2.68
C PRO A 52 9.75 -17.03 2.52
N ALA A 53 8.71 -17.08 3.36
CA ALA A 53 7.71 -18.15 3.26
C ALA A 53 6.96 -18.11 1.93
N ARG A 54 6.63 -19.30 1.40
CA ARG A 54 6.03 -19.46 0.07
C ARG A 54 4.70 -18.71 -0.10
N ASP A 55 3.89 -18.64 0.96
CA ASP A 55 2.56 -18.02 0.96
C ASP A 55 2.57 -16.64 1.64
N ASN A 56 3.68 -15.91 1.56
CA ASN A 56 3.79 -14.60 2.18
C ASN A 56 3.01 -13.55 1.38
N LYS A 57 1.86 -13.12 1.91
CA LYS A 57 0.99 -12.11 1.29
C LYS A 57 1.73 -10.78 1.05
N PRO A 58 2.49 -10.21 2.03
CA PRO A 58 3.28 -9.01 1.79
C PRO A 58 4.30 -9.15 0.65
N ALA A 59 4.98 -10.29 0.55
CA ALA A 59 5.91 -10.53 -0.56
C ALA A 59 5.20 -10.57 -1.92
N GLY A 60 3.96 -11.05 -1.96
CA GLY A 60 3.09 -10.95 -3.13
C GLY A 60 2.81 -9.51 -3.53
N LEU A 61 2.49 -8.64 -2.56
CA LEU A 61 2.26 -7.22 -2.81
C LEU A 61 3.53 -6.50 -3.30
N VAL A 62 4.71 -6.83 -2.78
CA VAL A 62 5.99 -6.31 -3.31
C VAL A 62 6.14 -6.67 -4.80
N LYS A 63 5.89 -7.92 -5.18
CA LYS A 63 5.93 -8.34 -6.60
C LYS A 63 4.91 -7.59 -7.46
N ASP A 64 3.70 -7.40 -6.96
CA ASP A 64 2.65 -6.67 -7.68
C ASP A 64 3.01 -5.18 -7.86
N LEU A 65 3.60 -4.51 -6.85
CA LEU A 65 4.08 -3.12 -6.93
C LEU A 65 5.23 -2.97 -7.93
N VAL A 66 6.20 -3.90 -7.91
CA VAL A 66 7.29 -3.94 -8.88
C VAL A 66 6.75 -4.16 -10.30
N ALA A 67 5.81 -5.08 -10.48
CA ALA A 67 5.18 -5.31 -11.78
C ALA A 67 4.39 -4.08 -12.26
N ALA A 68 3.73 -3.33 -11.36
CA ALA A 68 3.08 -2.07 -11.69
C ALA A 68 4.12 -1.04 -12.19
N ARG A 69 5.24 -0.91 -11.49
CA ARG A 69 6.35 -0.04 -11.91
C ARG A 69 6.90 -0.40 -13.30
N GLN A 70 7.07 -1.70 -13.57
CA GLN A 70 7.52 -2.19 -14.88
C GLN A 70 6.52 -1.92 -16.01
N ARG A 71 5.22 -1.81 -15.69
CA ARG A 71 4.17 -1.37 -16.64
C ARG A 71 4.18 0.15 -16.91
N GLY A 72 5.04 0.92 -16.24
CA GLY A 72 5.12 2.37 -16.37
C GLY A 72 4.29 3.15 -15.33
N VAL A 73 3.66 2.48 -14.37
CA VAL A 73 2.96 3.14 -13.26
C VAL A 73 4.00 3.81 -12.36
N GLU A 74 3.75 5.05 -11.94
CA GLU A 74 4.55 5.69 -10.90
C GLU A 74 4.24 5.03 -9.55
N VAL A 75 5.24 4.45 -8.88
CA VAL A 75 5.05 3.80 -7.58
C VAL A 75 5.96 4.43 -6.55
N ARG A 76 5.35 4.98 -5.49
CA ARG A 76 6.01 5.63 -4.37
C ARG A 76 5.56 5.02 -3.05
N VAL A 77 6.50 4.73 -2.17
CA VAL A 77 6.26 4.15 -0.85
C VAL A 77 6.98 4.96 0.21
N ILE A 78 6.27 5.36 1.26
CA ILE A 78 6.81 6.00 2.46
C ILE A 78 6.70 5.00 3.60
N LEU A 79 7.80 4.72 4.28
CA LEU A 79 7.87 3.78 5.40
C LEU A 79 8.33 4.48 6.67
N GLU A 80 7.79 4.05 7.79
CA GLU A 80 8.24 4.48 9.11
C GLU A 80 9.72 4.13 9.32
N TYR A 81 10.44 5.05 9.97
CA TYR A 81 11.77 4.83 10.53
C TYR A 81 11.81 5.28 11.99
N SER A 82 11.74 4.34 12.90
CA SER A 82 11.65 4.59 14.33
C SER A 82 13.02 4.83 14.97
N SER A 83 13.12 5.82 15.86
CA SER A 83 14.30 6.00 16.72
C SER A 83 14.41 4.95 17.84
N HIS A 84 13.35 4.15 18.08
CA HIS A 84 13.26 3.27 19.24
C HIS A 84 12.96 1.80 18.91
N ASP A 85 12.69 1.47 17.64
CA ASP A 85 12.35 0.10 17.21
C ASP A 85 13.26 -0.39 16.07
N PRO A 86 14.44 -0.94 16.40
CA PRO A 86 15.37 -1.48 15.40
C PRO A 86 14.76 -2.63 14.57
N ALA A 87 13.86 -3.44 15.16
CA ALA A 87 13.26 -4.57 14.46
C ALA A 87 12.27 -4.11 13.38
N LEU A 88 11.49 -3.05 13.67
CA LEU A 88 10.65 -2.39 12.68
C LEU A 88 11.50 -1.81 11.55
N ASN A 89 12.57 -1.10 11.89
CA ASN A 89 13.47 -0.50 10.91
C ASN A 89 14.08 -1.54 9.99
N GLN A 90 14.58 -2.64 10.54
CA GLN A 90 15.12 -3.75 9.75
C GLN A 90 14.07 -4.30 8.78
N ALA A 91 12.86 -4.59 9.23
CA ALA A 91 11.79 -5.12 8.39
C ALA A 91 11.41 -4.16 7.25
N ASN A 92 11.27 -2.87 7.55
CA ASN A 92 10.98 -1.85 6.57
C ASN A 92 12.14 -1.64 5.58
N GLN A 93 13.39 -1.70 6.04
CA GLN A 93 14.59 -1.58 5.19
C GLN A 93 14.72 -2.77 4.22
N GLU A 94 14.50 -4.00 4.68
CA GLU A 94 14.52 -5.20 3.83
C GLU A 94 13.47 -5.10 2.72
N THR A 95 12.25 -4.68 3.05
CA THR A 95 11.18 -4.48 2.08
C THR A 95 11.52 -3.32 1.12
N ALA A 96 12.04 -2.20 1.64
CA ALA A 96 12.48 -1.07 0.82
C ALA A 96 13.56 -1.46 -0.20
N GLN A 97 14.52 -2.29 0.23
CA GLN A 97 15.56 -2.80 -0.67
C GLN A 97 14.97 -3.62 -1.83
N ALA A 98 14.02 -4.52 -1.53
CA ALA A 98 13.35 -5.33 -2.54
C ALA A 98 12.55 -4.45 -3.52
N LEU A 99 11.82 -3.45 -3.03
CA LEU A 99 11.06 -2.51 -3.84
C LEU A 99 11.98 -1.64 -4.73
N ARG A 100 13.04 -1.06 -4.16
CA ARG A 100 14.03 -0.24 -4.89
C ARG A 100 14.74 -1.02 -5.99
N LYS A 101 15.08 -2.29 -5.74
CA LYS A 101 15.65 -3.20 -6.75
C LYS A 101 14.72 -3.37 -7.95
N GLY A 102 13.40 -3.30 -7.73
CA GLY A 102 12.38 -3.32 -8.78
C GLY A 102 12.05 -1.97 -9.38
N GLY A 103 12.79 -0.89 -9.05
CA GLY A 103 12.60 0.46 -9.59
C GLY A 103 11.53 1.29 -8.90
N VAL A 104 10.98 0.84 -7.77
CA VAL A 104 10.02 1.58 -6.96
C VAL A 104 10.74 2.66 -6.15
N THR A 105 10.17 3.87 -6.08
CA THR A 105 10.69 4.95 -5.24
C THR A 105 10.27 4.73 -3.79
N VAL A 106 11.24 4.64 -2.87
CA VAL A 106 10.96 4.43 -1.45
C VAL A 106 11.64 5.50 -0.62
N PHE A 107 10.87 6.13 0.25
CA PHE A 107 11.31 7.08 1.27
C PHE A 107 11.12 6.48 2.66
N PHE A 108 11.90 6.98 3.60
CA PHE A 108 11.65 6.81 5.02
C PHE A 108 11.26 8.17 5.60
N ASP A 109 10.41 8.17 6.61
CA ASP A 109 10.08 9.39 7.32
C ASP A 109 11.21 9.83 8.27
N SER A 110 11.01 11.00 8.90
CA SER A 110 11.93 11.50 9.91
C SER A 110 11.69 10.77 11.24
N PRO A 111 12.76 10.29 11.92
CA PRO A 111 12.63 9.63 13.22
C PRO A 111 12.12 10.54 14.35
N SER A 112 11.92 11.82 14.08
CA SER A 112 11.41 12.79 15.05
C SER A 112 9.91 12.66 15.34
N ARG A 113 9.16 12.02 14.42
CA ARG A 113 7.70 11.84 14.53
C ARG A 113 7.28 10.52 13.86
N THR A 114 6.63 9.66 14.60
CA THR A 114 6.19 8.35 14.11
C THR A 114 5.09 8.46 13.06
N THR A 115 5.32 7.88 11.89
CA THR A 115 4.31 7.65 10.87
C THR A 115 3.53 6.37 11.16
N HIS A 116 2.46 6.47 11.97
CA HIS A 116 1.60 5.33 12.29
C HIS A 116 0.44 5.14 11.29
N ALA A 117 0.47 5.87 10.18
CA ALA A 117 -0.54 5.80 9.12
C ALA A 117 -0.47 4.47 8.34
N LYS A 118 -1.62 4.05 7.82
CA LYS A 118 -1.76 2.93 6.88
C LYS A 118 -2.66 3.42 5.75
N LEU A 119 -2.01 4.01 4.75
CA LEU A 119 -2.66 4.70 3.65
C LEU A 119 -2.17 4.16 2.30
N ALA A 120 -3.09 4.01 1.37
CA ALA A 120 -2.77 3.80 -0.03
C ALA A 120 -3.67 4.65 -0.91
N VAL A 121 -3.11 5.26 -1.94
CA VAL A 121 -3.84 5.97 -2.99
C VAL A 121 -3.46 5.36 -4.33
N ILE A 122 -4.45 4.97 -5.11
CA ILE A 122 -4.27 4.37 -6.43
C ILE A 122 -4.97 5.24 -7.47
N ASP A 123 -4.23 5.61 -8.52
CA ASP A 123 -4.67 6.40 -9.66
C ASP A 123 -5.36 7.72 -9.26
N ARG A 124 -4.93 8.35 -8.14
CA ARG A 124 -5.49 9.59 -7.57
C ARG A 124 -7.00 9.52 -7.36
N ARG A 125 -7.52 8.34 -7.07
CA ARG A 125 -8.95 8.07 -7.00
C ARG A 125 -9.33 7.12 -5.88
N TYR A 126 -8.72 5.94 -5.83
CA TYR A 126 -9.05 4.93 -4.83
C TYR A 126 -8.17 5.10 -3.61
N CYS A 127 -8.81 5.27 -2.44
CA CYS A 127 -8.15 5.45 -1.17
C CYS A 127 -8.39 4.22 -0.29
N LEU A 128 -7.32 3.66 0.28
CA LEU A 128 -7.37 2.64 1.32
C LEU A 128 -6.88 3.26 2.61
N VAL A 129 -7.72 3.25 3.64
CA VAL A 129 -7.45 3.86 4.95
C VAL A 129 -7.94 2.93 6.05
N GLY A 130 -7.13 2.63 7.04
CA GLY A 130 -7.57 1.82 8.18
C GLY A 130 -6.45 1.29 9.05
N SER A 131 -6.64 0.08 9.61
CA SER A 131 -5.72 -0.50 10.59
C SER A 131 -4.65 -1.42 9.97
N HIS A 132 -4.87 -1.95 8.76
CA HIS A 132 -4.01 -2.97 8.16
C HIS A 132 -2.58 -2.48 7.91
N ASN A 133 -1.62 -3.05 8.63
CA ASN A 133 -0.22 -3.06 8.21
C ASN A 133 -0.02 -4.05 7.04
N LEU A 134 1.05 -3.90 6.28
CA LEU A 134 1.41 -4.86 5.24
C LEU A 134 2.31 -5.97 5.83
N THR A 135 1.72 -6.75 6.72
CA THR A 135 2.35 -7.90 7.38
C THR A 135 1.52 -9.15 7.16
N GLN A 136 2.15 -10.31 7.28
CA GLN A 136 1.42 -11.58 7.16
C GLN A 136 0.32 -11.70 8.23
N SER A 137 0.58 -11.20 9.45
CA SER A 137 -0.43 -11.21 10.52
C SER A 137 -1.63 -10.35 10.18
N ALA A 138 -1.42 -9.10 9.77
CA ALA A 138 -2.50 -8.19 9.42
C ALA A 138 -3.31 -8.66 8.19
N LEU A 139 -2.65 -9.28 7.21
CA LEU A 139 -3.31 -9.70 5.97
C LEU A 139 -3.95 -11.09 6.04
N LYS A 140 -3.75 -11.86 7.14
CA LYS A 140 -4.21 -13.24 7.20
C LYS A 140 -4.77 -13.70 8.55
N TYR A 141 -4.34 -13.12 9.67
CA TYR A 141 -4.61 -13.70 10.98
C TYR A 141 -5.27 -12.74 11.97
N ASN A 142 -5.02 -11.43 11.85
CA ASN A 142 -5.60 -10.45 12.76
C ASN A 142 -7.04 -10.12 12.39
N HIS A 143 -7.79 -9.61 13.36
CA HIS A 143 -8.98 -8.81 13.09
C HIS A 143 -8.56 -7.39 12.78
N GLU A 144 -8.79 -6.97 11.55
CA GLU A 144 -8.43 -5.66 11.01
C GLU A 144 -9.62 -5.05 10.28
N PHE A 145 -9.69 -3.73 10.26
CA PHE A 145 -10.74 -3.01 9.55
C PHE A 145 -10.17 -1.83 8.79
N SER A 146 -10.44 -1.77 7.51
CA SER A 146 -10.09 -0.64 6.64
C SER A 146 -11.25 -0.28 5.72
N LEU A 147 -11.14 0.86 5.08
CA LEU A 147 -12.11 1.35 4.09
C LEU A 147 -11.44 1.47 2.73
N LEU A 148 -12.15 1.07 1.70
CA LEU A 148 -11.89 1.48 0.32
C LEU A 148 -12.90 2.59 -0.03
N LEU A 149 -12.37 3.73 -0.45
CA LEU A 149 -13.16 4.89 -0.89
C LEU A 149 -12.85 5.18 -2.35
N ASP A 150 -13.87 5.33 -3.17
CA ASP A 150 -13.76 5.86 -4.53
C ASP A 150 -14.00 7.38 -4.48
N ASN A 151 -12.95 8.13 -4.14
CA ASN A 151 -13.06 9.56 -3.89
C ASN A 151 -11.80 10.32 -4.33
N PRO A 152 -11.80 10.94 -5.52
CA PRO A 152 -10.66 11.70 -6.02
C PRO A 152 -10.30 12.92 -5.13
N ALA A 153 -11.27 13.60 -4.52
CA ALA A 153 -10.99 14.74 -3.66
C ALA A 153 -10.23 14.32 -2.40
N LEU A 154 -10.68 13.24 -1.74
CA LEU A 154 -9.98 12.67 -0.60
C LEU A 154 -8.58 12.13 -1.01
N ALA A 155 -8.44 11.58 -2.21
CA ALA A 155 -7.14 11.13 -2.70
C ALA A 155 -6.13 12.28 -2.76
N GLU A 156 -6.52 13.46 -3.21
CA GLU A 156 -5.66 14.66 -3.22
C GLU A 156 -5.29 15.11 -1.81
N GLU A 157 -6.25 15.08 -0.87
CA GLU A 157 -5.98 15.41 0.54
C GLU A 157 -4.97 14.44 1.17
N ILE A 158 -5.12 13.13 0.92
CA ILE A 158 -4.20 12.12 1.41
C ILE A 158 -2.80 12.31 0.79
N LEU A 159 -2.71 12.56 -0.51
CA LEU A 159 -1.44 12.82 -1.19
C LEU A 159 -0.75 14.07 -0.61
N ALA A 160 -1.50 15.16 -0.40
CA ALA A 160 -0.98 16.36 0.24
C ALA A 160 -0.48 16.08 1.66
N TYR A 161 -1.20 15.28 2.44
CA TYR A 161 -0.76 14.83 3.76
C TYR A 161 0.53 14.01 3.68
N MET A 162 0.65 13.07 2.74
CA MET A 162 1.86 12.28 2.55
C MET A 162 3.10 13.14 2.27
N GLU A 163 2.95 14.28 1.57
CA GLU A 163 4.06 15.22 1.36
C GLU A 163 4.53 15.89 2.68
N THR A 164 3.67 15.99 3.69
CA THR A 164 4.05 16.53 5.00
C THR A 164 4.91 15.56 5.82
N ILE A 165 4.81 14.26 5.54
CA ILE A 165 5.61 13.23 6.21
C ILE A 165 7.08 13.32 5.78
N LEU A 166 7.34 13.78 4.56
CA LEU A 166 8.66 13.84 3.95
C LEU A 166 9.43 15.16 4.25
N LYS A 167 8.84 16.06 5.00
CA LYS A 167 9.44 17.35 5.39
C LYS A 167 10.05 17.30 6.78
#